data_e55b642a3e9d2254eeec5fcbc49e57a5
#
_entry.id   e55b642a3e9d2254eeec5fcbc49e57a5
#
_cell.length_a   1.000
_cell.length_b   1.000
_cell.length_c   1.000
_cell.angle_alpha   90.00
_cell.angle_beta   90.00
_cell.angle_gamma   90.00
#
_symmetry.space_group_name_H-M   'P 1'
#
loop_
_entity.id
_entity.type
_entity.pdbx_description
1 polymer ?
#
loop_
_entity_poly.entity_id
_entity_poly.type
_entity_poly.pdbx_seq_one_letter_code
_entity_poly.pdbx_strand_id
1 'polypeptide(L)'
;MYWKAISMMSCLPEETLIVEDSPYGLLAASRSKSHILRVKNTKETNYTNISNKLNQIQMGEQQTTPAWRDENLTVLIPMAGAGSRFQKAGYTFPKPLIDVKGKPMIQLVVENLNIKANYVYVVQKEHREKYNLDTLLNLITPGCKIVEVDELTEGAACTALLAKKYINKDTPLCSFCTT
;
A
#
# COMPACT_ATOMS: atom_id res chain seq x y z
N MET A 1 4.60 12.06 -13.95
CA MET A 1 5.44 12.16 -15.16
C MET A 1 5.91 10.77 -15.60
N TYR A 2 6.66 10.03 -14.80
CA TYR A 2 7.21 8.71 -15.15
C TYR A 2 6.17 7.67 -15.54
N TRP A 3 5.06 7.55 -14.82
CA TRP A 3 3.96 6.64 -15.19
C TRP A 3 3.47 6.83 -16.62
N LYS A 4 3.32 8.10 -17.06
CA LYS A 4 2.89 8.39 -18.43
C LYS A 4 3.94 7.93 -19.45
N ALA A 5 5.22 8.17 -19.19
CA ALA A 5 6.30 7.74 -20.05
C ALA A 5 6.37 6.20 -20.15
N ILE A 6 6.31 5.50 -19.02
CA ILE A 6 6.32 4.04 -18.96
C ILE A 6 5.15 3.46 -19.75
N SER A 7 3.95 4.00 -19.54
CA SER A 7 2.75 3.58 -20.27
C SER A 7 2.85 3.83 -21.78
N MET A 8 3.40 4.97 -22.19
CA MET A 8 3.59 5.29 -23.63
C MET A 8 4.63 4.39 -24.30
N MET A 9 5.60 3.90 -23.55
CA MET A 9 6.62 2.95 -24.06
C MET A 9 6.15 1.50 -23.99
N SER A 10 4.94 1.23 -23.46
CA SER A 10 4.41 -0.12 -23.25
C SER A 10 5.34 -1.03 -22.44
N CYS A 11 6.11 -0.43 -21.51
CA CYS A 11 6.99 -1.15 -20.59
C CYS A 11 6.30 -1.36 -19.24
N LEU A 12 6.75 -2.36 -18.49
CA LEU A 12 6.36 -2.53 -17.08
C LEU A 12 7.30 -1.70 -16.17
N PRO A 13 6.83 -1.25 -15.01
CA PRO A 13 7.68 -0.57 -14.04
C PRO A 13 8.93 -1.35 -13.66
N GLU A 14 8.80 -2.66 -13.47
CA GLU A 14 9.89 -3.59 -13.16
C GLU A 14 10.90 -3.78 -14.30
N GLU A 15 10.55 -3.40 -15.53
CA GLU A 15 11.44 -3.40 -16.70
C GLU A 15 12.09 -2.04 -16.95
N THR A 16 11.78 -1.05 -16.11
CA THR A 16 12.20 0.33 -16.30
C THR A 16 13.21 0.75 -15.26
N LEU A 17 14.34 1.30 -15.71
CA LEU A 17 15.33 1.98 -14.87
C LEU A 17 15.25 3.48 -15.07
N ILE A 18 14.98 4.23 -14.01
CA ILE A 18 14.96 5.69 -14.00
C ILE A 18 16.28 6.20 -13.40
N VAL A 19 16.98 7.07 -14.13
CA VAL A 19 18.17 7.75 -13.64
C VAL A 19 17.78 9.17 -13.27
N GLU A 20 18.00 9.57 -12.02
CA GLU A 20 17.47 10.83 -11.50
C GLU A 20 18.40 11.44 -10.43
N ASP A 21 18.57 12.76 -10.46
CA ASP A 21 19.43 13.53 -9.57
C ASP A 21 18.65 14.47 -8.63
N SER A 22 17.47 14.89 -9.03
CA SER A 22 16.70 15.88 -8.26
C SER A 22 15.83 15.22 -7.17
N PRO A 23 15.66 15.86 -6.01
CA PRO A 23 14.81 15.34 -4.94
C PRO A 23 13.35 15.13 -5.39
N TYR A 24 12.81 16.03 -6.19
CA TYR A 24 11.44 15.94 -6.71
C TYR A 24 11.28 14.84 -7.76
N GLY A 25 12.29 14.68 -8.65
CA GLY A 25 12.33 13.62 -9.62
C GLY A 25 12.46 12.25 -8.95
N LEU A 26 13.29 12.11 -7.91
CA LEU A 26 13.41 10.89 -7.11
C LEU A 26 12.09 10.52 -6.42
N LEU A 27 11.37 11.52 -5.87
CA LEU A 27 10.05 11.29 -5.31
C LEU A 27 9.03 10.83 -6.36
N ALA A 28 9.07 11.41 -7.56
CA ALA A 28 8.21 11.01 -8.66
C ALA A 28 8.57 9.61 -9.18
N ALA A 29 9.86 9.29 -9.27
CA ALA A 29 10.37 7.99 -9.69
C ALA A 29 10.00 6.89 -8.68
N SER A 30 10.11 7.14 -7.37
CA SER A 30 9.75 6.16 -6.33
C SER A 30 8.27 5.75 -6.40
N ARG A 31 7.40 6.69 -6.77
CA ARG A 31 5.97 6.43 -6.96
C ARG A 31 5.65 5.58 -8.19
N SER A 32 6.57 5.49 -9.16
CA SER A 32 6.37 4.67 -10.36
C SER A 32 6.62 3.19 -10.14
N LYS A 33 7.22 2.80 -9.02
CA LYS A 33 7.68 1.44 -8.71
C LYS A 33 8.73 0.89 -9.69
N SER A 34 9.34 1.76 -10.47
CA SER A 34 10.46 1.41 -11.34
C SER A 34 11.76 1.33 -10.56
N HIS A 35 12.77 0.68 -11.14
CA HIS A 35 14.12 0.73 -10.59
C HIS A 35 14.68 2.15 -10.68
N ILE A 36 15.46 2.55 -9.68
CA ILE A 36 16.02 3.91 -9.63
C ILE A 36 17.53 3.83 -9.46
N LEU A 37 18.23 4.56 -10.32
CA LEU A 37 19.62 4.91 -10.15
C LEU A 37 19.70 6.39 -9.76
N ARG A 38 19.96 6.64 -8.47
CA ARG A 38 20.21 7.98 -7.99
C ARG A 38 21.62 8.41 -8.36
N VAL A 39 21.73 9.57 -8.99
CA VAL A 39 23.00 10.24 -9.33
C VAL A 39 23.03 11.61 -8.69
N LYS A 40 24.23 12.17 -8.45
CA LYS A 40 24.38 13.52 -7.89
C LYS A 40 24.55 14.57 -8.99
N ASN A 41 25.04 14.14 -10.13
CA ASN A 41 25.33 15.02 -11.27
C ASN A 41 25.50 14.19 -12.55
N THR A 42 25.61 14.84 -13.68
CA THR A 42 25.75 14.23 -15.01
C THR A 42 26.98 13.32 -15.16
N LYS A 43 28.08 13.56 -14.40
CA LYS A 43 29.29 12.71 -14.46
C LYS A 43 29.03 11.32 -13.87
N GLU A 44 28.10 11.21 -12.96
CA GLU A 44 27.69 9.92 -12.39
C GLU A 44 26.74 9.15 -13.31
N THR A 45 26.16 9.80 -14.31
CA THR A 45 25.38 9.15 -15.40
C THR A 45 26.34 8.59 -16.43
N ASN A 46 26.98 7.49 -16.10
CA ASN A 46 27.97 6.85 -16.95
C ASN A 46 27.71 5.36 -17.09
N TYR A 47 28.36 4.75 -18.10
CA TYR A 47 28.18 3.32 -18.41
C TYR A 47 28.39 2.41 -17.20
N THR A 48 29.43 2.66 -16.42
CA THR A 48 29.77 1.84 -15.25
C THR A 48 28.65 1.82 -14.21
N ASN A 49 28.13 3.00 -13.84
CA ASN A 49 27.08 3.10 -12.84
C ASN A 49 25.76 2.49 -13.32
N ILE A 50 25.41 2.72 -14.59
CA ILE A 50 24.21 2.16 -15.20
C ILE A 50 24.35 0.62 -15.29
N SER A 51 25.48 0.12 -15.78
CA SER A 51 25.73 -1.32 -15.92
C SER A 51 25.73 -2.04 -14.58
N ASN A 52 26.37 -1.47 -13.56
CA ASN A 52 26.35 -2.02 -12.20
C ASN A 52 24.92 -2.10 -11.66
N LYS A 53 24.11 -1.06 -11.88
CA LYS A 53 22.71 -1.07 -11.44
C LYS A 53 21.87 -2.11 -12.17
N LEU A 54 22.05 -2.27 -13.47
CA LEU A 54 21.38 -3.32 -14.26
C LEU A 54 21.76 -4.71 -13.76
N ASN A 55 23.04 -4.96 -13.48
CA ASN A 55 23.50 -6.22 -12.91
C ASN A 55 22.87 -6.51 -11.55
N GLN A 56 22.76 -5.51 -10.67
CA GLN A 56 22.05 -5.63 -9.39
C GLN A 56 20.58 -6.04 -9.59
N ILE A 57 19.89 -5.38 -10.53
CA ILE A 57 18.50 -5.70 -10.86
C ILE A 57 18.38 -7.16 -11.36
N GLN A 58 19.27 -7.58 -12.25
CA GLN A 58 19.28 -8.94 -12.79
C GLN A 58 19.59 -10.02 -11.73
N MET A 59 20.41 -9.68 -10.73
CA MET A 59 20.72 -10.57 -9.60
C MET A 59 19.59 -10.62 -8.55
N GLY A 60 18.48 -9.92 -8.77
CA GLY A 60 17.31 -9.96 -7.89
C GLY A 60 17.43 -9.05 -6.66
N GLU A 61 18.35 -8.12 -6.62
CA GLU A 61 18.31 -7.04 -5.62
C GLU A 61 17.10 -6.15 -5.86
N GLN A 62 15.98 -6.52 -5.24
CA GLN A 62 14.84 -5.62 -5.15
C GLN A 62 15.27 -4.39 -4.36
N GLN A 63 15.18 -3.20 -4.97
CA GLN A 63 15.17 -1.97 -4.19
C GLN A 63 13.90 -1.99 -3.33
N THR A 64 14.05 -2.47 -2.11
CA THR A 64 13.07 -2.13 -1.08
C THR A 64 13.25 -0.63 -0.84
N THR A 65 12.37 0.19 -1.41
CA THR A 65 12.20 1.56 -0.88
C THR A 65 12.02 1.40 0.62
N PRO A 66 12.89 2.03 1.45
CA PRO A 66 12.77 1.85 2.89
C PRO A 66 11.36 2.26 3.29
N ALA A 67 10.67 1.39 4.03
CA ALA A 67 9.35 1.70 4.53
C ALA A 67 9.42 3.00 5.34
N TRP A 68 8.52 3.93 5.06
CA TRP A 68 8.38 5.07 5.95
C TRP A 68 7.96 4.58 7.33
N ARG A 69 8.70 4.99 8.35
CA ARG A 69 8.47 4.54 9.72
C ARG A 69 8.08 5.73 10.58
N ASP A 70 6.93 5.63 11.20
CA ASP A 70 6.48 6.55 12.23
C ASP A 70 5.68 5.77 13.29
N GLU A 71 6.27 5.58 14.45
CA GLU A 71 5.67 4.82 15.56
C GLU A 71 4.47 5.57 16.18
N ASN A 72 4.36 6.86 15.94
CA ASN A 72 3.23 7.67 16.40
C ASN A 72 2.10 7.75 15.38
N LEU A 73 2.36 7.40 14.11
CA LEU A 73 1.33 7.42 13.09
C LEU A 73 0.32 6.30 13.29
N THR A 74 -0.95 6.63 13.22
CA THR A 74 -2.04 5.66 13.11
C THR A 74 -2.53 5.58 11.66
N VAL A 75 -2.51 4.39 11.10
CA VAL A 75 -3.10 4.09 9.78
C VAL A 75 -4.45 3.42 9.99
N LEU A 76 -5.52 4.13 9.67
CA LEU A 76 -6.89 3.64 9.79
C LEU A 76 -7.39 3.12 8.45
N ILE A 77 -7.84 1.88 8.41
CA ILE A 77 -8.39 1.23 7.23
C ILE A 77 -9.83 0.78 7.50
N PRO A 78 -10.83 1.62 7.17
CA PRO A 78 -12.23 1.23 7.24
C PRO A 78 -12.54 0.25 6.10
N MET A 79 -12.87 -0.99 6.45
CA MET A 79 -13.20 -2.06 5.50
C MET A 79 -14.53 -2.76 5.83
N ALA A 80 -15.40 -2.09 6.58
CA ALA A 80 -16.73 -2.58 6.94
C ALA A 80 -17.82 -2.25 5.91
N GLY A 81 -17.46 -1.71 4.75
CA GLY A 81 -18.42 -1.37 3.69
C GLY A 81 -19.07 -2.60 3.05
N ALA A 82 -20.30 -2.45 2.52
CA ALA A 82 -21.08 -3.53 1.93
C ALA A 82 -20.45 -4.16 0.67
N GLY A 83 -19.55 -3.45 -0.02
CA GLY A 83 -18.93 -3.96 -1.24
C GLY A 83 -19.92 -4.27 -2.38
N SER A 84 -21.09 -3.65 -2.38
CA SER A 84 -22.25 -4.00 -3.23
C SER A 84 -21.94 -4.01 -4.74
N ARG A 85 -21.02 -3.17 -5.20
CA ARG A 85 -20.57 -3.15 -6.60
C ARG A 85 -19.84 -4.44 -6.99
N PHE A 86 -19.03 -4.98 -6.09
CA PHE A 86 -18.28 -6.22 -6.31
C PHE A 86 -19.21 -7.45 -6.22
N GLN A 87 -20.16 -7.44 -5.29
CA GLN A 87 -21.18 -8.48 -5.22
C GLN A 87 -22.02 -8.55 -6.49
N LYS A 88 -22.44 -7.38 -7.04
CA LYS A 88 -23.15 -7.30 -8.32
C LYS A 88 -22.31 -7.78 -9.51
N ALA A 89 -20.98 -7.65 -9.42
CA ALA A 89 -20.04 -8.16 -10.42
C ALA A 89 -19.70 -9.65 -10.25
N GLY A 90 -20.35 -10.37 -9.32
CA GLY A 90 -20.21 -11.81 -9.13
C GLY A 90 -19.06 -12.23 -8.21
N TYR A 91 -18.44 -11.32 -7.50
CA TYR A 91 -17.40 -11.67 -6.52
C TYR A 91 -18.03 -12.27 -5.25
N THR A 92 -17.52 -13.43 -4.85
CA THR A 92 -18.02 -14.18 -3.69
C THR A 92 -17.44 -13.67 -2.38
N PHE A 93 -16.19 -13.15 -2.43
CA PHE A 93 -15.51 -12.63 -1.25
C PHE A 93 -15.79 -11.13 -1.06
N PRO A 94 -15.81 -10.63 0.19
CA PRO A 94 -15.85 -9.20 0.46
C PRO A 94 -14.65 -8.51 -0.20
N LYS A 95 -14.84 -7.27 -0.65
CA LYS A 95 -13.84 -6.49 -1.40
C LYS A 95 -12.40 -6.59 -0.85
N PRO A 96 -12.13 -6.47 0.47
CA PRO A 96 -10.76 -6.55 0.97
C PRO A 96 -10.09 -7.90 0.78
N LEU A 97 -10.87 -8.95 0.58
CA LEU A 97 -10.41 -10.34 0.45
C LEU A 97 -10.39 -10.84 -1.00
N ILE A 98 -10.81 -10.01 -1.96
CA ILE A 98 -10.72 -10.37 -3.38
C ILE A 98 -9.25 -10.64 -3.73
N ASP A 99 -9.02 -11.80 -4.36
CA ASP A 99 -7.69 -12.16 -4.85
C ASP A 99 -7.28 -11.25 -6.01
N VAL A 100 -6.07 -10.72 -5.91
CA VAL A 100 -5.41 -9.95 -6.96
C VAL A 100 -3.99 -10.48 -7.11
N LYS A 101 -3.74 -11.24 -8.16
CA LYS A 101 -2.43 -11.87 -8.44
C LYS A 101 -1.92 -12.75 -7.29
N GLY A 102 -2.79 -13.55 -6.68
CA GLY A 102 -2.44 -14.47 -5.60
C GLY A 102 -2.33 -13.84 -4.20
N LYS A 103 -2.77 -12.58 -4.05
CA LYS A 103 -2.79 -11.89 -2.75
C LYS A 103 -4.15 -11.26 -2.49
N PRO A 104 -4.65 -11.25 -1.23
CA PRO A 104 -5.83 -10.47 -0.87
C PRO A 104 -5.62 -8.98 -1.16
N MET A 105 -6.64 -8.29 -1.64
CA MET A 105 -6.58 -6.85 -1.94
C MET A 105 -6.05 -6.03 -0.75
N ILE A 106 -6.45 -6.37 0.48
CA ILE A 106 -5.98 -5.67 1.69
C ILE A 106 -4.46 -5.79 1.88
N GLN A 107 -3.89 -6.94 1.56
CA GLN A 107 -2.44 -7.13 1.62
C GLN A 107 -1.72 -6.21 0.62
N LEU A 108 -2.22 -6.13 -0.60
CA LEU A 108 -1.66 -5.23 -1.62
C LEU A 108 -1.79 -3.76 -1.21
N VAL A 109 -2.90 -3.37 -0.56
CA VAL A 109 -3.05 -2.01 -0.02
C VAL A 109 -1.95 -1.70 0.97
N VAL A 110 -1.72 -2.57 1.95
CA VAL A 110 -0.67 -2.39 2.98
C VAL A 110 0.73 -2.39 2.36
N GLU A 111 1.02 -3.33 1.48
CA GLU A 111 2.31 -3.40 0.77
C GLU A 111 2.57 -2.15 -0.08
N ASN A 112 1.52 -1.60 -0.71
CA ASN A 112 1.62 -0.39 -1.50
C ASN A 112 1.82 0.88 -0.67
N LEU A 113 1.24 0.93 0.53
CA LEU A 113 1.48 2.02 1.48
C LEU A 113 2.94 2.01 1.93
N ASN A 114 3.50 0.82 2.15
CA ASN A 114 4.87 0.63 2.63
C ASN A 114 5.20 1.51 3.84
N ILE A 115 4.29 1.57 4.82
CA ILE A 115 4.41 2.37 6.04
C ILE A 115 4.48 1.42 7.23
N LYS A 116 5.48 1.58 8.09
CA LYS A 116 5.52 0.96 9.42
C LYS A 116 4.90 1.91 10.43
N ALA A 117 3.70 1.62 10.88
CA ALA A 117 2.87 2.46 11.74
C ALA A 117 1.93 1.59 12.60
N ASN A 118 1.09 2.22 13.41
CA ASN A 118 0.03 1.55 14.14
C ASN A 118 -1.19 1.35 13.24
N TYR A 119 -1.50 0.12 12.85
CA TYR A 119 -2.65 -0.16 11.99
C TYR A 119 -3.92 -0.43 12.81
N VAL A 120 -5.01 0.20 12.39
CA VAL A 120 -6.35 0.01 12.95
C VAL A 120 -7.30 -0.33 11.81
N TYR A 121 -7.94 -1.49 11.88
CA TYR A 121 -8.92 -1.95 10.91
C TYR A 121 -10.32 -1.87 11.50
N VAL A 122 -11.29 -1.42 10.71
CA VAL A 122 -12.71 -1.50 11.08
C VAL A 122 -13.38 -2.51 10.17
N VAL A 123 -13.89 -3.59 10.73
CA VAL A 123 -14.41 -4.75 10.01
C VAL A 123 -15.84 -5.08 10.43
N GLN A 124 -16.63 -5.69 9.56
CA GLN A 124 -17.90 -6.30 9.93
C GLN A 124 -17.63 -7.55 10.76
N LYS A 125 -18.39 -7.74 11.85
CA LYS A 125 -18.31 -8.90 12.73
C LYS A 125 -18.48 -10.20 11.96
N GLU A 126 -19.50 -10.29 11.10
CA GLU A 126 -19.73 -11.46 10.24
C GLU A 126 -18.51 -11.80 9.38
N HIS A 127 -17.88 -10.80 8.77
CA HIS A 127 -16.69 -11.01 7.95
C HIS A 127 -15.48 -11.43 8.78
N ARG A 128 -15.33 -10.85 9.99
CA ARG A 128 -14.24 -11.18 10.91
C ARG A 128 -14.26 -12.65 11.27
N GLU A 129 -15.44 -13.15 11.70
CA GLU A 129 -15.63 -14.55 12.11
C GLU A 129 -15.52 -15.51 10.93
N LYS A 130 -16.26 -15.24 9.85
CA LYS A 130 -16.35 -16.10 8.67
C LYS A 130 -15.01 -16.31 7.95
N TYR A 131 -14.18 -15.27 7.88
CA TYR A 131 -12.93 -15.28 7.12
C TYR A 131 -11.68 -15.25 7.99
N ASN A 132 -11.83 -15.37 9.31
CA ASN A 132 -10.73 -15.33 10.29
C ASN A 132 -9.79 -14.14 10.06
N LEU A 133 -10.38 -12.94 10.00
CA LEU A 133 -9.63 -11.71 9.69
C LEU A 133 -8.55 -11.39 10.72
N ASP A 134 -8.70 -11.85 11.96
CA ASP A 134 -7.69 -11.66 13.00
C ASP A 134 -6.34 -12.23 12.58
N THR A 135 -6.34 -13.48 12.12
CA THR A 135 -5.12 -14.15 11.67
C THR A 135 -4.55 -13.47 10.44
N LEU A 136 -5.39 -13.20 9.43
CA LEU A 136 -4.95 -12.57 8.18
C LEU A 136 -4.34 -11.18 8.43
N LEU A 137 -5.04 -10.32 9.17
CA LEU A 137 -4.59 -8.94 9.40
C LEU A 137 -3.34 -8.88 10.28
N ASN A 138 -3.21 -9.79 11.27
CA ASN A 138 -1.99 -9.88 12.06
C ASN A 138 -0.80 -10.43 11.27
N LEU A 139 -1.00 -11.27 10.25
CA LEU A 139 0.07 -11.68 9.34
C LEU A 139 0.56 -10.52 8.48
N ILE A 140 -0.37 -9.67 8.00
CA ILE A 140 -0.05 -8.53 7.14
C ILE A 140 0.58 -7.38 7.95
N THR A 141 0.00 -7.08 9.11
CA THR A 141 0.41 -5.99 10.01
C THR A 141 0.43 -6.47 11.46
N PRO A 142 1.53 -7.06 11.92
CA PRO A 142 1.62 -7.59 13.28
C PRO A 142 1.31 -6.54 14.34
N GLY A 143 0.44 -6.90 15.30
CA GLY A 143 0.04 -6.01 16.38
C GLY A 143 -1.06 -5.00 16.03
N CYS A 144 -1.69 -5.12 14.86
CA CYS A 144 -2.81 -4.27 14.47
C CYS A 144 -3.98 -4.35 15.45
N LYS A 145 -4.81 -3.30 15.46
CA LYS A 145 -6.06 -3.26 16.23
C LYS A 145 -7.22 -3.49 15.28
N ILE A 146 -8.21 -4.27 15.75
CA ILE A 146 -9.40 -4.60 14.96
C ILE A 146 -10.62 -4.09 15.74
N VAL A 147 -11.42 -3.28 15.07
CA VAL A 147 -12.68 -2.74 15.58
C VAL A 147 -13.81 -3.43 14.84
N GLU A 148 -14.70 -4.05 15.56
CA GLU A 148 -15.88 -4.68 15.00
C GLU A 148 -17.04 -3.70 14.86
N VAL A 149 -17.84 -3.93 13.82
CA VAL A 149 -19.15 -3.29 13.65
C VAL A 149 -20.18 -4.37 13.37
N ASP A 150 -21.31 -4.30 14.04
CA ASP A 150 -22.40 -5.26 13.87
C ASP A 150 -23.27 -4.93 12.65
N GLU A 151 -23.38 -3.64 12.32
CA GLU A 151 -24.21 -3.15 11.22
C GLU A 151 -23.43 -2.26 10.25
N LEU A 152 -23.96 -2.13 9.04
CA LEU A 152 -23.42 -1.21 8.04
C LEU A 152 -23.59 0.24 8.52
N THR A 153 -22.50 0.97 8.50
CA THR A 153 -22.53 2.42 8.84
C THR A 153 -22.95 3.25 7.64
N GLU A 154 -23.49 4.45 7.89
CA GLU A 154 -23.95 5.38 6.84
C GLU A 154 -22.84 5.95 5.96
N GLY A 155 -21.60 5.53 6.15
CA GLY A 155 -20.46 5.91 5.32
C GLY A 155 -19.11 5.77 6.02
N ALA A 156 -18.06 5.99 5.25
CA ALA A 156 -16.68 5.80 5.70
C ALA A 156 -16.30 6.67 6.92
N ALA A 157 -16.84 7.88 7.01
CA ALA A 157 -16.61 8.78 8.15
C ALA A 157 -17.22 8.20 9.45
N CYS A 158 -18.45 7.69 9.37
CA CYS A 158 -19.10 7.04 10.51
C CYS A 158 -18.32 5.78 10.94
N THR A 159 -17.88 4.98 9.98
CA THR A 159 -17.02 3.82 10.24
C THR A 159 -15.72 4.24 10.93
N ALA A 160 -15.08 5.31 10.49
CA ALA A 160 -13.84 5.81 11.07
C ALA A 160 -14.02 6.27 12.53
N LEU A 161 -15.15 6.90 12.85
CA LEU A 161 -15.46 7.36 14.22
C LEU A 161 -15.53 6.21 15.23
N LEU A 162 -15.89 5.01 14.83
CA LEU A 162 -15.93 3.83 15.71
C LEU A 162 -14.53 3.43 16.20
N ALA A 163 -13.49 3.78 15.45
CA ALA A 163 -12.10 3.56 15.84
C ALA A 163 -11.52 4.65 16.77
N LYS A 164 -12.31 5.67 17.17
CA LYS A 164 -11.84 6.84 17.94
C LYS A 164 -11.03 6.46 19.18
N LYS A 165 -11.38 5.38 19.87
CA LYS A 165 -10.66 4.91 21.09
C LYS A 165 -9.21 4.49 20.83
N TYR A 166 -8.86 4.18 19.57
CA TYR A 166 -7.51 3.80 19.17
C TYR A 166 -6.75 4.92 18.46
N ILE A 167 -7.39 6.09 18.29
CA ILE A 167 -6.80 7.25 17.64
C ILE A 167 -6.43 8.26 18.72
N ASN A 168 -5.14 8.53 18.84
CA ASN A 168 -4.67 9.59 19.73
C ASN A 168 -4.84 10.95 19.04
N LYS A 169 -5.38 11.94 19.77
CA LYS A 169 -5.61 13.29 19.23
C LYS A 169 -4.33 14.06 18.92
N ASP A 170 -3.24 13.68 19.57
CA ASP A 170 -1.95 14.38 19.48
C ASP A 170 -0.98 13.72 18.46
N THR A 171 -1.44 12.66 17.79
CA THR A 171 -0.61 11.92 16.82
C THR A 171 -1.21 11.96 15.43
N PRO A 172 -0.37 11.88 14.37
CA PRO A 172 -0.85 11.90 12.99
C PRO A 172 -1.78 10.71 12.70
N LEU A 173 -2.84 10.98 11.95
CA LEU A 173 -3.79 9.97 11.46
C LEU A 173 -3.79 9.97 9.93
N CYS A 174 -3.60 8.80 9.35
CA CYS A 174 -3.79 8.57 7.93
C CYS A 174 -4.96 7.59 7.72
N SER A 175 -6.01 8.00 7.01
CA SER A 175 -7.15 7.13 6.72
C SER A 175 -7.22 6.79 5.25
N PHE A 176 -7.32 5.48 4.96
CA PHE A 176 -7.47 4.95 3.61
C PHE A 176 -8.83 4.31 3.45
N CYS A 177 -9.70 4.96 2.70
CA CYS A 177 -11.00 4.42 2.37
C CYS A 177 -10.87 3.40 1.22
N THR A 178 -11.29 2.16 1.45
CA THR A 178 -11.33 1.10 0.43
C THR A 178 -12.63 1.11 -0.38
N THR A 179 -13.28 2.29 -0.54
CA THR A 179 -14.55 2.44 -1.27
C THR A 179 -14.43 2.20 -2.77
#